data_bbc4c4827d2c74a4ced01e820cd62ae8
#
_entry.id   bbc4c4827d2c74a4ced01e820cd62ae8
#
_cell.length_a   1.000
_cell.length_b   1.000
_cell.length_c   1.000
_cell.angle_alpha   90.00
_cell.angle_beta   90.00
_cell.angle_gamma   90.00
#
_symmetry.space_group_name_H-M   'P 1'
#
loop_
_entity.id
_entity.type
_entity.pdbx_description
1 polymer ?
#
loop_
_entity_poly.entity_id
_entity_poly.type
_entity_poly.pdbx_seq_one_letter_code
_entity_poly.pdbx_strand_id
1 'polypeptide(L)'
;MTALIDPKKYRETVDLLRSFFLSKNFLEVHTQNRLSILAACEDPETVATYNYNGQVWPLPQTGQMWLEYELLSNPSVEGFFCVSTSY
;
A
#
# COMPACT_ATOMS: atom_id res chain seq x y z
N MET A 1 -4.33 -16.15 -20.80
CA MET A 1 -5.35 -16.19 -19.73
C MET A 1 -4.72 -15.82 -18.40
N THR A 2 -5.35 -14.96 -17.66
CA THR A 2 -4.89 -14.57 -16.34
C THR A 2 -5.23 -15.63 -15.31
N ALA A 3 -4.26 -16.01 -14.49
CA ALA A 3 -4.52 -16.92 -13.38
C ALA A 3 -5.42 -16.23 -12.35
N LEU A 4 -6.43 -16.92 -11.89
CA LEU A 4 -7.31 -16.42 -10.86
C LEU A 4 -6.71 -16.71 -9.48
N ILE A 5 -6.85 -15.75 -8.59
CA ILE A 5 -6.47 -15.91 -7.19
C ILE A 5 -7.53 -16.79 -6.51
N ASP A 6 -7.10 -17.80 -5.79
CA ASP A 6 -7.97 -18.60 -4.94
C ASP A 6 -8.40 -17.72 -3.75
N PRO A 7 -9.68 -17.34 -3.63
CA PRO A 7 -10.10 -16.42 -2.58
C PRO A 7 -9.88 -16.95 -1.18
N LYS A 8 -9.98 -18.24 -0.98
CA LYS A 8 -9.78 -18.86 0.33
C LYS A 8 -8.33 -18.80 0.76
N LYS A 9 -7.42 -19.13 -0.15
CA LYS A 9 -5.98 -19.01 0.12
C LYS A 9 -5.54 -17.57 0.30
N TYR A 10 -6.11 -16.65 -0.47
CA TYR A 10 -5.87 -15.23 -0.30
C TYR A 10 -6.24 -14.77 1.11
N ARG A 11 -7.44 -15.11 1.57
CA ARG A 11 -7.91 -14.76 2.90
C ARG A 11 -7.01 -15.33 3.99
N GLU A 12 -6.65 -16.60 3.89
CA GLU A 12 -5.79 -17.27 4.87
C GLU A 12 -4.43 -16.57 4.96
N THR A 13 -3.84 -16.24 3.82
CA THR A 13 -2.54 -15.57 3.76
C THR A 13 -2.60 -14.18 4.38
N VAL A 14 -3.62 -13.39 4.01
CA VAL A 14 -3.78 -12.03 4.54
C VAL A 14 -4.04 -12.05 6.04
N ASP A 15 -4.87 -12.99 6.53
CA ASP A 15 -5.16 -13.13 7.95
C ASP A 15 -3.88 -13.47 8.76
N LEU A 16 -3.03 -14.34 8.23
CA LEU A 16 -1.76 -14.67 8.85
C LEU A 16 -0.83 -13.44 8.94
N LEU A 17 -0.73 -12.69 7.86
CA LEU A 17 0.09 -11.48 7.83
C LEU A 17 -0.44 -10.42 8.82
N ARG A 18 -1.76 -10.21 8.83
CA ARG A 18 -2.37 -9.27 9.79
C ARG A 18 -2.12 -9.68 11.23
N SER A 19 -2.31 -10.96 11.54
CA SER A 19 -2.08 -11.48 12.89
C SER A 19 -0.64 -11.26 13.33
N PHE A 20 0.30 -11.48 12.42
CA PHE A 20 1.72 -11.25 12.70
C PHE A 20 1.98 -9.78 13.07
N PHE A 21 1.55 -8.84 12.24
CA PHE A 21 1.81 -7.42 12.50
C PHE A 21 1.06 -6.89 13.72
N LEU A 22 -0.18 -7.34 13.93
CA LEU A 22 -0.95 -6.95 15.11
C LEU A 22 -0.29 -7.48 16.39
N SER A 23 0.32 -8.66 16.36
CA SER A 23 1.06 -9.21 17.50
C SER A 23 2.31 -8.41 17.83
N LYS A 24 2.81 -7.61 16.90
CA LYS A 24 3.94 -6.69 17.08
C LYS A 24 3.50 -5.28 17.45
N ASN A 25 2.23 -5.06 17.75
CA ASN A 25 1.63 -3.75 18.05
C ASN A 25 1.66 -2.77 16.87
N PHE A 26 1.70 -3.29 15.65
CA PHE A 26 1.54 -2.48 14.46
C PHE A 26 0.05 -2.23 14.20
N LEU A 27 -0.27 -1.07 13.67
CA LEU A 27 -1.63 -0.72 13.29
C LEU A 27 -1.82 -0.82 11.79
N GLU A 28 -2.96 -1.33 11.38
CA GLU A 28 -3.32 -1.39 9.97
C GLU A 28 -3.97 -0.09 9.54
N VAL A 29 -3.54 0.47 8.40
CA VAL A 29 -4.12 1.65 7.82
C VAL A 29 -4.51 1.38 6.37
N HIS A 30 -5.46 2.16 5.88
CA HIS A 30 -5.83 2.16 4.47
C HIS A 30 -5.03 3.24 3.76
N THR A 31 -4.34 2.87 2.68
CA THR A 31 -3.48 3.82 1.96
C THR A 31 -4.26 4.68 1.00
N GLN A 32 -3.76 5.90 0.75
CA GLN A 32 -4.24 6.75 -0.31
C GLN A 32 -3.48 6.45 -1.60
N ASN A 33 -4.22 6.40 -2.71
CA ASN A 33 -3.63 6.15 -4.02
C ASN A 33 -3.42 7.45 -4.81
N ARG A 34 -3.96 8.57 -4.35
CA ARG A 34 -3.81 9.88 -5.01
C ARG A 34 -2.69 10.68 -4.37
N LEU A 35 -1.47 10.22 -4.56
CA LEU A 35 -0.29 10.94 -4.11
C LEU A 35 0.46 11.50 -5.30
N SER A 36 0.98 12.71 -5.15
CA SER A 36 1.78 13.36 -6.19
C SER A 36 3.25 12.94 -6.15
N ILE A 37 3.64 12.21 -5.11
CA ILE A 37 5.02 11.79 -4.89
C ILE A 37 5.07 10.27 -4.88
N LEU A 38 6.05 9.72 -5.58
CA LEU A 38 6.34 8.28 -5.59
C LEU A 38 7.43 7.96 -4.57
N ALA A 39 7.38 6.74 -4.04
CA ALA A 39 8.45 6.24 -3.19
C ALA A 39 9.74 6.03 -4.02
N ALA A 40 10.90 6.16 -3.38
CA ALA A 40 12.18 6.01 -4.06
C ALA A 40 12.39 4.61 -4.64
N CYS A 41 11.71 3.60 -4.09
CA CYS A 41 11.81 2.22 -4.56
C CYS A 41 10.91 1.91 -5.77
N GLU A 42 10.07 2.86 -6.21
CA GLU A 42 9.19 2.64 -7.35
C GLU A 42 9.95 2.81 -8.65
N ASP A 43 9.58 2.00 -9.64
CA ASP A 43 10.22 2.01 -10.96
C ASP A 43 9.54 3.05 -11.85
N PRO A 44 10.20 4.17 -12.17
CA PRO A 44 9.59 5.22 -12.97
C PRO A 44 9.27 4.78 -14.41
N GLU A 45 9.92 3.73 -14.93
CA GLU A 45 9.66 3.24 -16.28
C GLU A 45 8.36 2.45 -16.39
N THR A 46 7.89 1.90 -15.27
CA THR A 46 6.69 1.04 -15.24
C THR A 46 5.54 1.66 -14.46
N VAL A 47 5.64 2.92 -14.06
CA VAL A 47 4.57 3.61 -13.33
C VAL A 47 3.36 3.78 -14.23
N ALA A 48 2.22 3.24 -13.79
CA ALA A 48 0.92 3.50 -14.42
C ALA A 48 0.42 4.89 -14.04
N THR A 49 -0.29 5.52 -14.96
CA THR A 49 -0.85 6.85 -14.73
C THR A 49 -2.33 6.89 -15.04
N TYR A 50 -3.00 7.89 -14.55
CA TYR A 50 -4.40 8.15 -14.89
C TYR A 50 -4.64 9.65 -15.05
N ASN A 51 -5.67 10.00 -15.81
CA ASN A 51 -6.11 11.39 -16.00
C ASN A 51 -7.26 11.71 -15.06
N TYR A 52 -7.14 12.82 -14.37
CA TYR A 52 -8.21 13.33 -13.54
C TYR A 52 -8.22 14.85 -13.58
N ASN A 53 -9.35 15.44 -13.97
CA ASN A 53 -9.51 16.89 -14.07
C ASN A 53 -8.44 17.58 -14.93
N GLY A 54 -8.05 16.96 -16.04
CA GLY A 54 -7.04 17.50 -16.95
C GLY A 54 -5.60 17.36 -16.47
N GLN A 55 -5.38 16.66 -15.37
CA GLN A 55 -4.03 16.38 -14.83
C GLN A 55 -3.72 14.90 -14.91
N VAL A 56 -2.44 14.59 -15.12
CA VAL A 56 -1.95 13.21 -15.13
C VAL A 56 -1.35 12.90 -13.76
N TRP A 57 -1.85 11.85 -13.14
CA TRP A 57 -1.42 11.40 -11.81
C TRP A 57 -0.83 10.00 -11.89
N PRO A 58 0.23 9.72 -11.11
CA PRO A 58 0.75 8.36 -11.02
C PRO A 58 -0.11 7.49 -10.12
N LEU A 59 -0.13 6.19 -10.42
CA LEU A 59 -0.66 5.17 -9.52
C LEU A 59 0.51 4.53 -8.77
N PRO A 60 0.46 4.43 -7.45
CA PRO A 60 1.59 3.92 -6.69
C PRO A 60 1.80 2.43 -6.87
N GLN A 61 3.05 2.02 -6.95
CA GLN A 61 3.45 0.61 -6.96
C GLN A 61 3.50 0.03 -5.55
N THR A 62 3.56 0.89 -4.54
CA THR A 62 3.65 0.50 -3.13
C THR A 62 2.93 1.53 -2.27
N GLY A 63 2.50 1.12 -1.07
CA GLY A 63 1.93 2.02 -0.07
C GLY A 63 2.95 2.73 0.82
N GLN A 64 4.25 2.62 0.50
CA GLN A 64 5.31 3.10 1.37
C GLN A 64 5.20 4.59 1.73
N MET A 65 4.92 5.45 0.75
CA MET A 65 4.84 6.89 1.02
C MET A 65 3.74 7.24 2.02
N TRP A 66 2.59 6.60 1.90
CA TRP A 66 1.50 6.82 2.86
C TRP A 66 1.85 6.28 4.24
N LEU A 67 2.51 5.12 4.31
CA LEU A 67 2.95 4.55 5.59
C LEU A 67 3.96 5.46 6.28
N GLU A 68 4.88 6.06 5.54
CA GLU A 68 5.83 7.03 6.10
C GLU A 68 5.12 8.27 6.64
N TYR A 69 4.12 8.75 5.92
CA TYR A 69 3.29 9.88 6.40
C TYR A 69 2.60 9.53 7.72
N GLU A 70 2.01 8.34 7.81
CA GLU A 70 1.35 7.89 9.05
C GLU A 70 2.33 7.80 10.22
N LEU A 71 3.53 7.27 9.98
CA LEU A 71 4.56 7.18 11.02
C LEU A 71 4.99 8.54 11.52
N LEU A 72 5.21 9.48 10.62
CA LEU A 72 5.61 10.84 10.98
C LEU A 72 4.51 11.57 11.75
N SER A 73 3.25 11.30 11.42
CA SER A 73 2.09 11.92 12.07
C SER A 73 1.76 11.29 13.42
N ASN A 74 2.23 10.07 13.68
CA ASN A 74 1.89 9.31 14.89
C ASN A 74 3.16 8.69 15.50
N PRO A 75 4.07 9.52 16.06
CA PRO A 75 5.38 9.03 16.49
C PRO A 75 5.35 8.08 17.69
N SER A 76 4.22 7.97 18.39
CA SER A 76 4.05 7.05 19.50
C SER A 76 3.69 5.62 19.08
N VAL A 77 3.33 5.42 17.81
CA VAL A 77 2.96 4.11 17.29
C VAL A 77 4.23 3.36 16.86
N GLU A 78 4.32 2.08 17.22
CA GLU A 78 5.50 1.26 16.91
C GLU A 78 5.67 0.99 15.42
N GLY A 79 4.58 0.92 14.67
CA GLY A 79 4.63 0.73 13.23
C GLY A 79 3.25 0.67 12.61
N PHE A 80 3.23 0.80 11.30
CA PHE A 80 2.02 0.70 10.48
C PHE A 80 2.23 -0.33 9.38
N PHE A 81 1.14 -0.94 8.97
CA PHE A 81 1.14 -1.80 7.78
C PHE A 81 -0.13 -1.59 6.98
N CYS A 82 -0.09 -2.00 5.74
CA CYS A 82 -1.26 -1.95 4.87
C CYS A 82 -1.30 -3.17 3.95
N VAL A 83 -2.50 -3.48 3.50
CA VAL A 83 -2.72 -4.42 2.39
C VAL A 83 -3.28 -3.57 1.26
N SER A 84 -2.52 -3.39 0.21
CA SER A 84 -2.88 -2.49 -0.88
C SER A 84 -2.58 -3.10 -2.24
N THR A 85 -3.14 -2.49 -3.28
CA THR A 85 -2.88 -2.88 -4.65
C THR A 85 -1.59 -2.23 -5.14
N SER A 86 -0.77 -3.02 -5.82
CA SER A 86 0.41 -2.52 -6.53
C SER A 86 0.03 -2.27 -7.99
N TYR A 87 0.20 -1.09 -8.44
CA TYR A 87 -0.07 -0.70 -9.82
C TYR A 87 1.26 -0.64 -10.59
#